data_252daed6cbfffd879fcf4e65079be8ca
#
_entry.id   252daed6cbfffd879fcf4e65079be8ca
#
_cell.length_a   1.000
_cell.length_b   1.000
_cell.length_c   1.000
_cell.angle_alpha   90.00
_cell.angle_beta   90.00
_cell.angle_gamma   90.00
#
_symmetry.space_group_name_H-M   'P 1'
#
loop_
_entity.id
_entity.type
_entity.pdbx_description
1 polymer ?
#
loop_
_entity_poly.entity_id
_entity_poly.type
_entity_poly.pdbx_seq_one_letter_code
_entity_poly.pdbx_strand_id
1 'polypeptide(L)'
;MFLNSLRAEDFHSAIPELPMGKYAHMILLRETTSFPLFQTDGELNTSYVQAGRTHGEVRARITMFKRKQVSAERLHGRELLRRYGIITSDKPVVVKSTPIGAPALPYPCEYNSADFCKVCPDCILYGFAIGTAGSERAKVMSDSAFSLTPFDVSHQSLTFNAPFENGTMSRGGETRSSIGEQDHVLPQVFFPAIITLKDPTEAGFLYVLNNVLRTSRYGAQTTRTGTVENHLVGVVFANGEIFSNLKLTQALYDQVGYEGDHERAQIGVPLETAGVQTAATALVPTLLAEDGLVTHWLDGATLLAEVNALTRDEARLQSVLDQAAREALTYATTYGVYRPKERAKGK
;
A
#
# COMPACT_ATOMS: atom_id res chain seq x y z
N MET A 1 5.82 -15.22 -18.74
CA MET A 1 5.39 -13.91 -18.24
C MET A 1 3.86 -13.84 -18.25
N PHE A 2 3.26 -13.23 -17.24
CA PHE A 2 1.80 -13.03 -17.15
C PHE A 2 1.34 -11.80 -17.95
N LEU A 3 2.22 -10.80 -18.08
CA LEU A 3 1.98 -9.58 -18.85
C LEU A 3 3.05 -9.40 -19.95
N ASN A 4 2.67 -8.78 -21.07
CA ASN A 4 3.55 -8.60 -22.22
C ASN A 4 4.53 -7.43 -22.05
N SER A 5 4.13 -6.42 -21.27
CA SER A 5 4.96 -5.24 -21.01
C SER A 5 6.12 -5.48 -20.04
N LEU A 6 6.07 -6.58 -19.27
CA LEU A 6 7.10 -6.93 -18.30
C LEU A 6 8.28 -7.66 -18.98
N ARG A 7 9.48 -7.52 -18.42
CA ARG A 7 10.71 -8.20 -18.87
C ARG A 7 11.16 -9.24 -17.87
N ALA A 8 11.54 -10.42 -18.33
CA ALA A 8 12.01 -11.49 -17.44
C ALA A 8 13.26 -11.09 -16.63
N GLU A 9 14.11 -10.22 -17.19
CA GLU A 9 15.33 -9.73 -16.54
C GLU A 9 15.08 -8.86 -15.31
N ASP A 10 13.88 -8.26 -15.20
CA ASP A 10 13.50 -7.43 -14.06
C ASP A 10 13.14 -8.26 -12.81
N PHE A 11 12.97 -9.57 -12.97
CA PHE A 11 12.50 -10.46 -11.91
C PHE A 11 13.52 -11.55 -11.58
N HIS A 12 13.35 -12.12 -10.38
CA HIS A 12 13.98 -13.39 -10.03
C HIS A 12 13.05 -14.56 -10.39
N SER A 13 13.63 -15.69 -10.77
CA SER A 13 12.86 -16.91 -11.00
C SER A 13 12.30 -17.54 -9.72
N ALA A 14 12.87 -17.20 -8.57
CA ALA A 14 12.42 -17.59 -7.23
C ALA A 14 12.80 -16.48 -6.23
N ILE A 15 12.10 -16.40 -5.11
CA ILE A 15 12.42 -15.46 -4.04
C ILE A 15 13.80 -15.82 -3.45
N PRO A 16 14.80 -14.92 -3.47
CA PRO A 16 16.13 -15.22 -2.94
C PRO A 16 16.15 -15.18 -1.40
N GLU A 17 17.06 -15.96 -0.78
CA GLU A 17 17.28 -15.94 0.67
C GLU A 17 17.86 -14.60 1.13
N LEU A 18 18.91 -14.17 0.45
CA LEU A 18 19.61 -12.92 0.72
C LEU A 18 19.26 -11.87 -0.33
N PRO A 19 19.26 -10.59 0.07
CA PRO A 19 19.02 -9.50 -0.87
C PRO A 19 19.99 -9.53 -2.06
N MET A 20 19.45 -9.49 -3.27
CA MET A 20 20.19 -9.54 -4.53
C MET A 20 20.26 -8.19 -5.26
N GLY A 21 19.50 -7.18 -4.78
CA GLY A 21 19.61 -5.83 -5.29
C GLY A 21 18.76 -5.51 -6.51
N LYS A 22 17.71 -6.29 -6.79
CA LYS A 22 16.66 -5.89 -7.74
C LYS A 22 15.52 -5.20 -7.00
N TYR A 23 14.98 -4.15 -7.59
CA TYR A 23 13.89 -3.37 -7.01
C TYR A 23 12.81 -3.09 -8.05
N ALA A 24 11.55 -3.22 -7.67
CA ALA A 24 10.41 -2.75 -8.43
C ALA A 24 9.70 -1.66 -7.63
N HIS A 25 9.73 -0.42 -8.13
CA HIS A 25 9.15 0.75 -7.49
C HIS A 25 7.85 1.14 -8.21
N MET A 26 6.72 1.02 -7.53
CA MET A 26 5.40 1.44 -8.01
C MET A 26 5.20 2.91 -7.62
N ILE A 27 5.21 3.81 -8.58
CA ILE A 27 5.01 5.24 -8.35
C ILE A 27 3.53 5.56 -8.50
N LEU A 28 2.95 6.15 -7.47
CA LEU A 28 1.52 6.37 -7.33
C LEU A 28 1.22 7.83 -7.00
N LEU A 29 0.07 8.29 -7.46
CA LEU A 29 -0.62 9.43 -6.89
C LEU A 29 -1.88 8.91 -6.19
N ARG A 30 -1.95 9.04 -4.88
CA ARG A 30 -3.12 8.68 -4.08
C ARG A 30 -4.01 9.91 -3.98
N GLU A 31 -5.15 9.89 -4.63
CA GLU A 31 -6.13 10.98 -4.61
C GLU A 31 -7.25 10.66 -3.63
N THR A 32 -7.54 11.59 -2.72
CA THR A 32 -8.73 11.48 -1.87
C THR A 32 -9.98 11.80 -2.69
N THR A 33 -10.93 10.86 -2.71
CA THR A 33 -12.21 11.04 -3.44
C THR A 33 -13.39 11.27 -2.50
N SER A 34 -13.13 11.37 -1.20
CA SER A 34 -14.05 11.70 -0.14
C SER A 34 -13.25 12.28 1.05
N PHE A 35 -13.68 12.08 2.27
CA PHE A 35 -13.09 12.65 3.49
C PHE A 35 -12.37 11.56 4.32
N PRO A 36 -11.16 11.11 3.97
CA PRO A 36 -10.44 10.12 4.76
C PRO A 36 -9.82 10.70 6.03
N LEU A 37 -9.42 9.78 6.93
CA LEU A 37 -8.86 10.08 8.24
C LEU A 37 -7.45 9.53 8.38
N PHE A 38 -6.44 10.36 8.18
CA PHE A 38 -5.05 9.99 8.41
C PHE A 38 -4.59 10.49 9.78
N GLN A 39 -5.13 9.87 10.82
CA GLN A 39 -4.93 10.31 12.19
C GLN A 39 -4.27 9.24 13.06
N THR A 40 -3.60 9.71 14.10
CA THR A 40 -3.17 8.98 15.28
C THR A 40 -3.58 9.84 16.47
N ASP A 41 -4.11 9.25 17.52
CA ASP A 41 -4.49 9.98 18.75
C ASP A 41 -5.51 11.13 18.59
N GLY A 42 -6.39 11.01 17.59
CA GLY A 42 -7.53 11.93 17.42
C GLY A 42 -7.31 13.10 16.47
N GLU A 43 -6.07 13.44 16.12
CA GLU A 43 -5.73 14.53 15.22
C GLU A 43 -5.17 14.03 13.89
N LEU A 44 -5.34 14.82 12.80
CA LEU A 44 -4.68 14.55 11.54
C LEU A 44 -3.16 14.59 11.72
N ASN A 45 -2.49 13.57 11.19
CA ASN A 45 -1.03 13.54 11.23
C ASN A 45 -0.48 14.63 10.32
N THR A 46 0.40 15.46 10.85
CA THR A 46 1.05 16.54 10.12
C THR A 46 2.56 16.47 10.24
N SER A 47 3.26 17.05 9.27
CA SER A 47 4.71 17.22 9.29
C SER A 47 5.06 18.56 8.67
N TYR A 48 6.00 19.26 9.29
CA TYR A 48 6.57 20.50 8.78
C TYR A 48 7.77 20.16 7.90
N VAL A 49 7.69 20.49 6.63
CA VAL A 49 8.73 20.23 5.62
C VAL A 49 8.88 21.44 4.70
N GLN A 50 9.97 21.53 3.97
CA GLN A 50 10.11 22.51 2.89
C GLN A 50 9.04 22.28 1.85
N ALA A 51 8.43 23.36 1.34
CA ALA A 51 7.34 23.31 0.40
C ALA A 51 7.72 22.61 -0.90
N GLY A 52 8.84 23.03 -1.51
CA GLY A 52 9.38 22.48 -2.73
C GLY A 52 10.87 22.18 -2.61
N ARG A 53 11.48 21.76 -3.69
CA ARG A 53 12.93 21.60 -3.81
C ARG A 53 13.62 22.96 -4.06
N THR A 54 12.94 23.83 -4.80
CA THR A 54 13.38 25.20 -5.11
C THR A 54 12.75 26.23 -4.17
N HIS A 55 11.71 25.85 -3.44
CA HIS A 55 10.97 26.69 -2.50
C HIS A 55 11.29 26.28 -1.08
N GLY A 56 12.18 27.03 -0.42
CA GLY A 56 12.70 26.74 0.90
C GLY A 56 11.77 27.09 2.07
N GLU A 57 10.60 27.67 1.82
CA GLU A 57 9.62 27.96 2.87
C GLU A 57 9.10 26.67 3.52
N VAL A 58 8.90 26.69 4.82
CA VAL A 58 8.36 25.56 5.58
C VAL A 58 6.84 25.58 5.55
N ARG A 59 6.23 24.46 5.19
CA ARG A 59 4.78 24.25 5.20
C ARG A 59 4.39 23.04 6.02
N ALA A 60 3.28 23.12 6.72
CA ALA A 60 2.64 21.95 7.28
C ALA A 60 1.97 21.15 6.16
N ARG A 61 2.17 19.83 6.15
CA ARG A 61 1.53 18.89 5.21
C ARG A 61 0.84 17.79 5.98
N ILE A 62 -0.28 17.30 5.47
CA ILE A 62 -0.92 16.10 6.00
C ILE A 62 -0.02 14.92 5.69
N THR A 63 0.21 14.06 6.67
CA THR A 63 1.08 12.90 6.55
C THR A 63 0.28 11.61 6.59
N MET A 64 0.35 10.85 5.49
CA MET A 64 -0.18 9.50 5.43
C MET A 64 0.93 8.53 5.80
N PHE A 65 1.03 8.16 7.09
CA PHE A 65 2.09 7.30 7.59
C PHE A 65 2.12 5.94 6.86
N LYS A 66 3.33 5.40 6.65
CA LYS A 66 3.57 4.11 5.98
C LYS A 66 2.67 2.98 6.49
N ARG A 67 2.46 2.87 7.81
CA ARG A 67 1.57 1.87 8.40
C ARG A 67 0.12 2.02 7.92
N LYS A 68 -0.35 3.27 7.73
CA LYS A 68 -1.72 3.55 7.25
C LYS A 68 -1.91 3.13 5.79
N GLN A 69 -0.83 3.09 5.01
CA GLN A 69 -0.81 2.63 3.62
C GLN A 69 -0.74 1.10 3.57
N VAL A 70 0.38 0.54 4.03
CA VAL A 70 0.70 -0.90 3.88
C VAL A 70 -0.30 -1.80 4.60
N SER A 71 -0.83 -1.41 5.78
CA SER A 71 -1.80 -2.26 6.48
C SER A 71 -3.10 -2.43 5.70
N ALA A 72 -3.60 -1.38 5.05
CA ALA A 72 -4.81 -1.44 4.24
C ALA A 72 -4.60 -2.33 3.01
N GLU A 73 -3.51 -2.13 2.28
CA GLU A 73 -3.14 -2.91 1.10
C GLU A 73 -2.94 -4.39 1.44
N ARG A 74 -2.26 -4.66 2.54
CA ARG A 74 -2.05 -6.00 3.06
C ARG A 74 -3.36 -6.70 3.41
N LEU A 75 -4.28 -6.02 4.10
CA LEU A 75 -5.59 -6.58 4.45
C LEU A 75 -6.43 -6.89 3.21
N HIS A 76 -6.43 -6.00 2.21
CA HIS A 76 -7.07 -6.26 0.92
C HIS A 76 -6.48 -7.50 0.23
N GLY A 77 -5.16 -7.61 0.18
CA GLY A 77 -4.49 -8.80 -0.37
C GLY A 77 -4.85 -10.09 0.37
N ARG A 78 -5.04 -10.03 1.69
CA ARG A 78 -5.49 -11.17 2.49
C ARG A 78 -6.94 -11.57 2.19
N GLU A 79 -7.83 -10.61 1.91
CA GLU A 79 -9.19 -10.90 1.44
C GLU A 79 -9.16 -11.64 0.10
N LEU A 80 -8.30 -11.18 -0.81
CA LEU A 80 -8.08 -11.84 -2.09
C LEU A 80 -7.58 -13.28 -1.90
N LEU A 81 -6.56 -13.51 -1.07
CA LEU A 81 -6.04 -14.85 -0.79
C LEU A 81 -7.08 -15.79 -0.16
N ARG A 82 -7.99 -15.26 0.69
CA ARG A 82 -9.13 -16.04 1.23
C ARG A 82 -10.14 -16.40 0.14
N ARG A 83 -10.51 -15.43 -0.68
CA ARG A 83 -11.46 -15.63 -1.79
C ARG A 83 -10.99 -16.74 -2.74
N TYR A 84 -9.69 -16.83 -2.98
CA TYR A 84 -9.10 -17.85 -3.86
C TYR A 84 -8.60 -19.11 -3.12
N GLY A 85 -8.97 -19.30 -1.85
CA GLY A 85 -8.69 -20.53 -1.12
C GLY A 85 -7.21 -20.77 -0.79
N ILE A 86 -6.39 -19.72 -0.74
CA ILE A 86 -4.96 -19.84 -0.39
C ILE A 86 -4.77 -19.75 1.13
N ILE A 87 -5.51 -18.88 1.81
CA ILE A 87 -5.53 -18.80 3.27
C ILE A 87 -6.94 -18.95 3.81
N THR A 88 -7.04 -19.33 5.09
CA THR A 88 -8.30 -19.39 5.82
C THR A 88 -8.13 -18.82 7.24
N SER A 89 -9.22 -18.36 7.83
CA SER A 89 -9.31 -18.06 9.27
C SER A 89 -9.73 -19.27 10.10
N ASP A 90 -10.20 -20.33 9.46
CA ASP A 90 -10.65 -21.52 10.16
C ASP A 90 -9.46 -22.25 10.79
N LYS A 91 -9.54 -22.53 12.07
CA LYS A 91 -8.52 -23.35 12.73
C LYS A 91 -8.61 -24.77 12.18
N PRO A 92 -7.50 -25.38 11.75
CA PRO A 92 -7.52 -26.71 11.21
C PRO A 92 -8.11 -27.66 12.26
N VAL A 93 -9.14 -28.41 11.86
CA VAL A 93 -9.54 -29.59 12.62
C VAL A 93 -8.34 -30.53 12.61
N VAL A 94 -7.71 -30.74 13.77
CA VAL A 94 -6.57 -31.63 13.90
C VAL A 94 -7.06 -33.06 13.65
N VAL A 95 -7.03 -33.46 12.38
CA VAL A 95 -7.25 -34.85 12.01
C VAL A 95 -5.96 -35.58 12.36
N LYS A 96 -6.00 -36.48 13.34
CA LYS A 96 -4.85 -37.24 13.86
C LYS A 96 -4.09 -38.07 12.79
N SER A 97 -4.60 -38.11 11.56
CA SER A 97 -4.08 -38.90 10.45
C SER A 97 -3.44 -38.09 9.31
N THR A 98 -3.27 -36.76 9.44
CA THR A 98 -2.64 -35.98 8.36
C THR A 98 -1.15 -36.32 8.29
N PRO A 99 -0.60 -36.73 7.12
CA PRO A 99 0.82 -36.99 6.97
C PRO A 99 1.63 -35.74 7.32
N ILE A 100 2.82 -35.93 7.91
CA ILE A 100 3.79 -34.87 8.14
C ILE A 100 4.35 -34.47 6.79
N GLY A 101 3.82 -33.43 6.17
CA GLY A 101 4.21 -32.92 4.86
C GLY A 101 4.07 -31.39 4.82
N ALA A 102 4.37 -30.80 3.66
CA ALA A 102 4.11 -29.38 3.43
C ALA A 102 2.64 -29.06 3.78
N PRO A 103 2.36 -27.88 4.35
CA PRO A 103 0.99 -27.50 4.67
C PRO A 103 0.13 -27.51 3.42
N ALA A 104 -1.08 -28.09 3.52
CA ALA A 104 -2.03 -28.11 2.42
C ALA A 104 -2.86 -26.82 2.41
N LEU A 105 -3.27 -26.39 1.22
CA LEU A 105 -4.20 -25.27 1.05
C LEU A 105 -5.61 -25.65 1.58
N PRO A 106 -6.37 -24.70 2.12
CA PRO A 106 -5.97 -23.33 2.48
C PRO A 106 -5.14 -23.30 3.78
N TYR A 107 -4.14 -22.40 3.83
CA TYR A 107 -3.31 -22.23 5.03
C TYR A 107 -4.08 -21.48 6.11
N PRO A 108 -4.20 -22.01 7.34
CA PRO A 108 -4.69 -21.24 8.47
C PRO A 108 -3.73 -20.07 8.74
N CYS A 109 -4.21 -18.84 8.58
CA CYS A 109 -3.38 -17.66 8.71
C CYS A 109 -4.20 -16.49 9.27
N GLU A 110 -3.87 -16.06 10.49
CA GLU A 110 -4.50 -14.94 11.14
C GLU A 110 -3.56 -13.72 11.16
N TYR A 111 -4.11 -12.53 10.83
CA TYR A 111 -3.32 -11.30 10.78
C TYR A 111 -3.09 -10.75 12.19
N ASN A 112 -1.85 -10.32 12.43
CA ASN A 112 -1.44 -9.67 13.68
C ASN A 112 -1.69 -10.54 14.93
N SER A 113 -1.59 -11.84 14.79
CA SER A 113 -1.72 -12.83 15.85
C SER A 113 -0.51 -13.79 15.87
N ALA A 114 -0.50 -14.73 16.83
CA ALA A 114 0.52 -15.78 16.84
C ALA A 114 0.35 -16.83 15.73
N ASP A 115 -0.77 -16.80 15.01
CA ASP A 115 -1.19 -17.82 14.06
C ASP A 115 -0.93 -17.42 12.59
N PHE A 116 0.16 -16.69 12.33
CA PHE A 116 0.68 -16.53 10.97
C PHE A 116 1.09 -17.88 10.38
N CYS A 117 0.65 -18.19 9.15
CA CYS A 117 1.00 -19.46 8.50
C CYS A 117 2.48 -19.58 8.11
N LYS A 118 3.19 -18.45 7.93
CA LYS A 118 4.61 -18.33 7.53
C LYS A 118 4.92 -18.82 6.12
N VAL A 119 3.93 -19.15 5.30
CA VAL A 119 4.11 -19.76 3.98
C VAL A 119 3.31 -19.09 2.86
N CYS A 120 2.33 -18.25 3.17
CA CYS A 120 1.53 -17.58 2.14
C CYS A 120 2.25 -16.32 1.61
N PRO A 121 1.84 -15.80 0.43
CA PRO A 121 2.40 -14.58 -0.14
C PRO A 121 2.40 -13.39 0.82
N ASP A 122 1.32 -13.21 1.60
CA ASP A 122 1.25 -12.15 2.60
C ASP A 122 2.35 -12.27 3.65
N CYS A 123 2.56 -13.45 4.23
CA CYS A 123 3.60 -13.67 5.24
C CYS A 123 5.01 -13.43 4.69
N ILE A 124 5.29 -13.87 3.46
CA ILE A 124 6.65 -13.81 2.90
C ILE A 124 6.98 -12.44 2.32
N LEU A 125 6.02 -11.79 1.65
CA LEU A 125 6.27 -10.50 1.01
C LEU A 125 6.11 -9.32 1.97
N TYR A 126 5.09 -9.32 2.81
CA TYR A 126 4.86 -8.24 3.79
C TYR A 126 5.51 -8.50 5.16
N GLY A 127 6.03 -9.71 5.37
CA GLY A 127 6.70 -10.08 6.61
C GLY A 127 5.77 -10.31 7.79
N PHE A 128 6.33 -10.81 8.88
CA PHE A 128 5.66 -11.00 10.16
C PHE A 128 6.67 -10.99 11.31
N ALA A 129 6.18 -10.77 12.52
CA ALA A 129 6.94 -10.96 13.76
C ALA A 129 6.03 -11.59 14.81
N ILE A 130 6.44 -12.73 15.38
CA ILE A 130 5.66 -13.50 16.36
C ILE A 130 6.54 -13.76 17.60
N GLY A 131 6.89 -12.72 18.35
CA GLY A 131 7.66 -12.84 19.56
C GLY A 131 8.77 -13.90 19.46
N THR A 132 8.68 -14.96 20.27
CA THR A 132 9.64 -16.08 20.27
C THR A 132 9.44 -17.09 19.13
N ALA A 133 8.34 -17.01 18.38
CA ALA A 133 8.01 -17.98 17.32
C ALA A 133 8.62 -17.63 15.94
N GLY A 134 9.44 -16.58 15.86
CA GLY A 134 10.18 -16.18 14.67
C GLY A 134 9.62 -14.96 13.97
N SER A 135 10.37 -14.49 12.98
CA SER A 135 10.02 -13.33 12.16
C SER A 135 10.50 -13.54 10.73
N GLU A 136 9.86 -12.85 9.79
CA GLU A 136 10.30 -12.71 8.41
C GLU A 136 10.33 -11.23 8.04
N ARG A 137 11.43 -10.80 7.44
CA ARG A 137 11.58 -9.41 7.02
C ARG A 137 10.71 -9.13 5.80
N ALA A 138 9.97 -8.01 5.84
CA ALA A 138 9.19 -7.56 4.68
C ALA A 138 10.09 -7.29 3.46
N LYS A 139 9.62 -7.69 2.29
CA LYS A 139 10.18 -7.36 0.98
C LYS A 139 9.45 -6.17 0.36
N VAL A 140 8.21 -5.93 0.81
CA VAL A 140 7.45 -4.71 0.51
C VAL A 140 7.92 -3.60 1.44
N MET A 141 8.36 -2.49 0.87
CA MET A 141 8.83 -1.29 1.57
C MET A 141 7.98 -0.10 1.17
N SER A 142 7.73 0.80 2.10
CA SER A 142 6.96 2.03 1.89
C SER A 142 7.42 3.10 2.87
N ASP A 143 7.45 4.34 2.41
CA ASP A 143 7.64 5.51 3.24
C ASP A 143 6.32 6.22 3.53
N SER A 144 6.33 7.17 4.47
CA SER A 144 5.20 8.07 4.67
C SER A 144 5.01 8.95 3.43
N ALA A 145 3.77 9.16 3.02
CA ALA A 145 3.41 10.09 1.96
C ALA A 145 2.93 11.42 2.55
N PHE A 146 3.15 12.49 1.81
CA PHE A 146 2.82 13.85 2.23
C PHE A 146 1.82 14.46 1.25
N SER A 147 0.85 15.23 1.76
CA SER A 147 -0.09 15.92 0.87
C SER A 147 0.65 16.88 -0.06
N LEU A 148 0.26 16.91 -1.32
CA LEU A 148 0.84 17.82 -2.32
C LEU A 148 0.50 19.28 -1.98
N THR A 149 -0.71 19.52 -1.51
CA THR A 149 -1.18 20.83 -1.02
C THR A 149 -0.89 20.98 0.49
N PRO A 150 -0.67 22.21 0.98
CA PRO A 150 -0.47 22.50 2.40
C PRO A 150 -1.67 22.08 3.27
N PHE A 151 -1.43 21.88 4.57
CA PHE A 151 -2.43 21.45 5.54
C PHE A 151 -3.64 22.40 5.60
N ASP A 152 -3.40 23.70 5.66
CA ASP A 152 -4.41 24.75 5.81
C ASP A 152 -5.48 24.77 4.71
N VAL A 153 -5.13 24.29 3.51
CA VAL A 153 -6.06 24.19 2.37
C VAL A 153 -6.48 22.75 2.06
N SER A 154 -6.07 21.78 2.85
CA SER A 154 -6.24 20.33 2.57
C SER A 154 -7.12 19.61 3.59
N HIS A 155 -7.65 20.30 4.60
CA HIS A 155 -8.49 19.70 5.63
C HIS A 155 -9.74 20.51 5.92
N GLN A 156 -10.70 19.86 6.56
CA GLN A 156 -11.92 20.49 7.07
C GLN A 156 -12.35 19.78 8.35
N SER A 157 -12.70 20.56 9.38
CA SER A 157 -13.38 20.05 10.57
C SER A 157 -14.82 19.71 10.25
N LEU A 158 -15.22 18.50 10.58
CA LEU A 158 -16.59 18.02 10.47
C LEU A 158 -17.14 17.72 11.85
N THR A 159 -18.29 18.29 12.15
CA THR A 159 -19.03 18.02 13.38
C THR A 159 -19.95 16.82 13.17
N PHE A 160 -19.94 15.89 14.10
CA PHE A 160 -20.85 14.75 14.10
C PHE A 160 -21.56 14.61 15.44
N ASN A 161 -22.79 14.14 15.38
CA ASN A 161 -23.61 13.87 16.54
C ASN A 161 -24.30 12.49 16.38
N ALA A 162 -24.84 11.97 17.49
CA ALA A 162 -25.60 10.72 17.49
C ALA A 162 -27.04 11.01 17.98
N PRO A 163 -27.94 11.50 17.09
CA PRO A 163 -29.30 11.75 17.47
C PRO A 163 -30.05 10.47 17.85
N PHE A 164 -31.18 10.60 18.54
CA PHE A 164 -32.13 9.52 18.70
C PHE A 164 -32.78 9.16 17.36
N GLU A 165 -33.44 8.02 17.28
CA GLU A 165 -34.08 7.51 16.06
C GLU A 165 -35.10 8.50 15.44
N ASN A 166 -35.69 9.36 16.23
CA ASN A 166 -36.61 10.45 15.78
C ASN A 166 -35.88 11.67 15.19
N GLY A 167 -34.53 11.60 15.02
CA GLY A 167 -33.73 12.67 14.43
C GLY A 167 -33.41 13.84 15.34
N THR A 168 -33.74 13.77 16.64
CA THR A 168 -33.48 14.84 17.63
C THR A 168 -32.38 14.43 18.61
N MET A 169 -31.72 15.42 19.23
CA MET A 169 -30.73 15.19 20.31
C MET A 169 -31.37 15.03 21.68
N SER A 170 -32.68 15.18 21.80
CA SER A 170 -33.44 15.04 23.05
C SER A 170 -34.66 14.15 22.87
N ARG A 171 -34.93 13.30 23.88
CA ARG A 171 -36.09 12.41 23.93
C ARG A 171 -36.50 12.18 25.37
N GLY A 172 -37.79 12.41 25.68
CA GLY A 172 -38.35 12.10 27.00
C GLY A 172 -37.70 12.86 28.17
N GLY A 173 -37.16 14.06 27.91
CA GLY A 173 -36.42 14.85 28.91
C GLY A 173 -34.93 14.52 29.01
N GLU A 174 -34.43 13.48 28.27
CA GLU A 174 -33.04 13.20 28.17
C GLU A 174 -32.41 13.90 26.96
N THR A 175 -31.26 14.52 27.13
CA THR A 175 -30.49 15.16 26.07
C THR A 175 -29.17 14.42 25.89
N ARG A 176 -28.85 14.01 24.65
CA ARG A 176 -27.53 13.46 24.30
C ARG A 176 -26.56 14.59 24.04
N SER A 177 -25.37 14.47 24.66
CA SER A 177 -24.27 15.41 24.47
C SER A 177 -23.15 14.82 23.61
N SER A 178 -23.42 13.76 22.85
CA SER A 178 -22.40 13.13 21.96
C SER A 178 -22.21 13.99 20.71
N ILE A 179 -21.57 15.13 20.88
CA ILE A 179 -21.10 15.99 19.81
C ILE A 179 -19.60 15.79 19.74
N GLY A 180 -19.09 15.40 18.59
CA GLY A 180 -17.67 15.31 18.31
C GLY A 180 -17.31 16.18 17.11
N GLU A 181 -16.12 16.71 17.12
CA GLU A 181 -15.51 17.41 16.00
C GLU A 181 -14.24 16.69 15.61
N GLN A 182 -14.02 16.54 14.31
CA GLN A 182 -12.87 15.81 13.80
C GLN A 182 -12.43 16.37 12.46
N ASP A 183 -11.14 16.61 12.32
CA ASP A 183 -10.56 17.05 11.07
C ASP A 183 -10.47 15.87 10.09
N HIS A 184 -10.90 16.12 8.88
CA HIS A 184 -10.84 15.19 7.76
C HIS A 184 -10.04 15.80 6.63
N VAL A 185 -9.40 14.93 5.85
CA VAL A 185 -8.77 15.36 4.60
C VAL A 185 -9.86 15.67 3.58
N LEU A 186 -9.72 16.77 2.86
CA LEU A 186 -10.63 17.16 1.77
C LEU A 186 -10.52 16.18 0.58
N PRO A 187 -11.57 16.07 -0.26
CA PRO A 187 -11.46 15.44 -1.58
C PRO A 187 -10.45 16.16 -2.48
N GLN A 188 -9.89 15.42 -3.45
CA GLN A 188 -8.91 15.90 -4.43
C GLN A 188 -7.60 16.42 -3.83
N VAL A 189 -7.23 15.89 -2.66
CA VAL A 189 -5.88 16.05 -2.10
C VAL A 189 -5.02 14.87 -2.54
N PHE A 190 -3.85 15.15 -3.12
CA PHE A 190 -2.93 14.16 -3.66
C PHE A 190 -1.81 13.85 -2.67
N PHE A 191 -1.48 12.57 -2.57
CA PHE A 191 -0.36 12.06 -1.79
C PHE A 191 0.55 11.24 -2.73
N PRO A 192 1.62 11.83 -3.28
CA PRO A 192 2.61 11.10 -4.05
C PRO A 192 3.25 10.01 -3.18
N ALA A 193 3.31 8.78 -3.67
CA ALA A 193 3.79 7.64 -2.90
C ALA A 193 4.54 6.65 -3.78
N ILE A 194 5.51 5.97 -3.19
CA ILE A 194 6.28 4.90 -3.82
C ILE A 194 6.16 3.67 -2.94
N ILE A 195 5.70 2.58 -3.53
CA ILE A 195 5.73 1.25 -2.92
C ILE A 195 6.80 0.45 -3.63
N THR A 196 7.74 -0.05 -2.87
CA THR A 196 8.88 -0.81 -3.40
C THR A 196 8.77 -2.28 -3.03
N LEU A 197 8.90 -3.16 -4.02
CA LEU A 197 9.12 -4.58 -3.79
C LEU A 197 10.58 -4.91 -4.09
N LYS A 198 11.29 -5.35 -3.06
CA LYS A 198 12.69 -5.76 -3.16
C LYS A 198 12.79 -7.21 -3.61
N ASP A 199 13.71 -7.45 -4.54
CA ASP A 199 13.97 -8.76 -5.13
C ASP A 199 12.70 -9.47 -5.63
N PRO A 200 11.93 -8.81 -6.54
CA PRO A 200 10.63 -9.29 -6.99
C PRO A 200 10.73 -10.57 -7.81
N THR A 201 9.76 -11.46 -7.62
CA THR A 201 9.30 -12.39 -8.65
C THR A 201 8.12 -11.76 -9.39
N GLU A 202 7.82 -12.19 -10.62
CA GLU A 202 6.70 -11.63 -11.38
C GLU A 202 5.36 -11.84 -10.66
N ALA A 203 5.09 -13.04 -10.17
CA ALA A 203 3.84 -13.33 -9.47
C ALA A 203 3.73 -12.55 -8.14
N GLY A 204 4.83 -12.44 -7.39
CA GLY A 204 4.89 -11.62 -6.18
C GLY A 204 4.65 -10.14 -6.45
N PHE A 205 5.23 -9.60 -7.53
CA PHE A 205 5.02 -8.22 -7.98
C PHE A 205 3.56 -7.96 -8.35
N LEU A 206 2.96 -8.82 -9.16
CA LEU A 206 1.57 -8.68 -9.58
C LEU A 206 0.58 -8.79 -8.41
N TYR A 207 0.87 -9.66 -7.44
CA TYR A 207 0.08 -9.74 -6.21
C TYR A 207 0.13 -8.42 -5.42
N VAL A 208 1.33 -7.84 -5.21
CA VAL A 208 1.48 -6.57 -4.48
C VAL A 208 0.86 -5.42 -5.25
N LEU A 209 1.11 -5.31 -6.55
CA LEU A 209 0.54 -4.27 -7.41
C LEU A 209 -1.00 -4.31 -7.41
N ASN A 210 -1.59 -5.51 -7.50
CA ASN A 210 -3.04 -5.65 -7.40
C ASN A 210 -3.57 -5.19 -6.04
N ASN A 211 -2.90 -5.53 -4.94
CA ASN A 211 -3.29 -5.08 -3.60
C ASN A 211 -3.31 -3.56 -3.52
N VAL A 212 -2.27 -2.90 -4.02
CA VAL A 212 -2.16 -1.43 -4.06
C VAL A 212 -3.28 -0.82 -4.88
N LEU A 213 -3.47 -1.29 -6.12
CA LEU A 213 -4.45 -0.70 -7.05
C LEU A 213 -5.91 -0.92 -6.63
N ARG A 214 -6.21 -1.96 -5.86
CA ARG A 214 -7.58 -2.31 -5.45
C ARG A 214 -7.94 -1.83 -4.04
N THR A 215 -6.98 -1.32 -3.29
CA THR A 215 -7.25 -0.73 -1.97
C THR A 215 -7.77 0.69 -2.13
N SER A 216 -8.91 0.97 -1.51
CA SER A 216 -9.55 2.30 -1.53
C SER A 216 -9.82 2.87 -0.14
N ARG A 217 -9.69 2.08 0.92
CA ARG A 217 -9.95 2.50 2.30
C ARG A 217 -8.66 2.55 3.10
N TYR A 218 -8.16 3.75 3.31
CA TYR A 218 -6.92 4.00 4.04
C TYR A 218 -7.18 4.79 5.32
N GLY A 219 -6.29 4.63 6.29
CA GLY A 219 -6.34 5.42 7.53
C GLY A 219 -7.11 4.77 8.66
N ALA A 220 -7.68 5.61 9.52
CA ALA A 220 -8.46 5.21 10.68
C ALA A 220 -9.94 5.03 10.33
N GLN A 221 -10.69 4.34 11.20
CA GLN A 221 -12.15 4.16 11.08
C GLN A 221 -12.59 3.65 9.70
N THR A 222 -12.02 2.53 9.24
CA THR A 222 -12.15 2.00 7.87
C THR A 222 -13.58 1.88 7.33
N THR A 223 -14.58 1.71 8.19
CA THR A 223 -16.00 1.65 7.80
C THR A 223 -16.63 3.02 7.54
N ARG A 224 -16.02 4.11 8.04
CA ARG A 224 -16.52 5.48 7.93
C ARG A 224 -15.56 6.43 7.24
N THR A 225 -14.30 6.02 7.03
CA THR A 225 -13.31 6.83 6.32
C THR A 225 -13.68 7.02 4.86
N GLY A 226 -13.31 8.16 4.29
CA GLY A 226 -13.47 8.43 2.86
C GLY A 226 -12.60 7.53 2.01
N THR A 227 -12.95 7.44 0.74
CA THR A 227 -12.20 6.67 -0.26
C THR A 227 -10.99 7.46 -0.78
N VAL A 228 -10.00 6.68 -1.21
CA VAL A 228 -8.79 7.15 -1.89
C VAL A 228 -8.64 6.34 -3.17
N GLU A 229 -8.37 6.97 -4.27
CA GLU A 229 -8.03 6.34 -5.54
C GLU A 229 -6.52 6.32 -5.75
N ASN A 230 -5.99 5.20 -6.25
CA ASN A 230 -4.58 5.04 -6.55
C ASN A 230 -4.36 5.16 -8.06
N HIS A 231 -3.78 6.25 -8.52
CA HIS A 231 -3.38 6.44 -9.90
C HIS A 231 -1.95 5.97 -10.08
N LEU A 232 -1.76 4.95 -10.91
CA LEU A 232 -0.43 4.42 -11.23
C LEU A 232 0.25 5.37 -12.24
N VAL A 233 1.29 6.07 -11.79
CA VAL A 233 2.14 6.88 -12.68
C VAL A 233 3.02 5.99 -13.52
N GLY A 234 3.60 4.95 -12.90
CA GLY A 234 4.39 3.93 -13.57
C GLY A 234 5.16 3.05 -12.61
N VAL A 235 5.97 2.16 -13.17
CA VAL A 235 6.84 1.27 -12.41
C VAL A 235 8.28 1.46 -12.87
N VAL A 236 9.20 1.54 -11.93
CA VAL A 236 10.63 1.58 -12.17
C VAL A 236 11.25 0.29 -11.65
N PHE A 237 11.87 -0.47 -12.53
CA PHE A 237 12.78 -1.55 -12.14
C PHE A 237 14.20 -0.97 -12.05
N ALA A 238 14.89 -1.21 -10.94
CA ALA A 238 16.17 -0.58 -10.67
C ALA A 238 17.12 -1.51 -9.91
N ASN A 239 18.40 -1.13 -9.89
CA ASN A 239 19.43 -1.80 -9.09
C ASN A 239 19.69 -1.14 -7.73
N GLY A 240 18.80 -0.25 -7.30
CA GLY A 240 18.85 0.46 -6.02
C GLY A 240 17.53 1.15 -5.69
N GLU A 241 17.46 1.76 -4.51
CA GLU A 241 16.31 2.57 -4.11
C GLU A 241 16.36 3.92 -4.84
N ILE A 242 15.22 4.32 -5.43
CA ILE A 242 15.06 5.61 -6.11
C ILE A 242 14.71 6.72 -5.10
N PHE A 243 14.50 7.92 -5.59
CA PHE A 243 14.10 9.08 -4.79
C PHE A 243 12.95 8.79 -3.81
N SER A 244 12.90 9.56 -2.71
CA SER A 244 11.89 9.39 -1.65
C SER A 244 10.54 10.01 -2.00
N ASN A 245 9.48 9.61 -1.27
CA ASN A 245 8.16 10.23 -1.36
C ASN A 245 8.20 11.75 -1.12
N LEU A 246 9.03 12.21 -0.18
CA LEU A 246 9.17 13.64 0.09
C LEU A 246 9.81 14.36 -1.11
N LYS A 247 10.89 13.81 -1.69
CA LYS A 247 11.55 14.39 -2.87
C LYS A 247 10.57 14.49 -4.05
N LEU A 248 9.77 13.43 -4.27
CA LEU A 248 8.72 13.43 -5.31
C LEU A 248 7.66 14.49 -5.04
N THR A 249 7.15 14.57 -3.80
CA THR A 249 6.14 15.56 -3.40
C THR A 249 6.64 16.99 -3.59
N GLN A 250 7.86 17.28 -3.16
CA GLN A 250 8.47 18.60 -3.30
C GLN A 250 8.72 19.00 -4.76
N ALA A 251 9.23 18.06 -5.56
CA ALA A 251 9.48 18.32 -6.98
C ALA A 251 8.16 18.53 -7.76
N LEU A 252 7.13 17.74 -7.42
CA LEU A 252 5.82 17.90 -8.02
C LEU A 252 5.14 19.21 -7.58
N TYR A 253 5.32 19.62 -6.31
CA TYR A 253 4.87 20.90 -5.81
C TYR A 253 5.47 22.07 -6.61
N ASP A 254 6.77 22.05 -6.86
CA ASP A 254 7.45 23.06 -7.67
C ASP A 254 6.88 23.13 -9.09
N GLN A 255 6.46 22.01 -9.66
CA GLN A 255 5.96 21.93 -11.02
C GLN A 255 4.49 22.35 -11.16
N VAL A 256 3.61 21.95 -10.24
CA VAL A 256 2.16 22.25 -10.34
C VAL A 256 1.75 23.52 -9.59
N GLY A 257 2.57 23.99 -8.64
CA GLY A 257 2.31 25.17 -7.81
C GLY A 257 2.81 26.50 -8.38
N TYR A 258 3.59 26.45 -9.44
CA TYR A 258 4.28 27.60 -10.00
C TYR A 258 3.99 27.80 -11.49
N GLU A 259 2.92 28.47 -11.79
CA GLU A 259 2.83 29.24 -13.05
C GLU A 259 3.22 30.70 -12.77
N GLY A 260 4.52 30.97 -12.78
CA GLY A 260 5.11 32.22 -13.23
C GLY A 260 4.95 33.49 -12.39
N ASP A 261 4.25 33.49 -11.24
CA ASP A 261 4.05 34.73 -10.49
C ASP A 261 4.29 34.55 -8.98
N HIS A 262 5.26 35.30 -8.44
CA HIS A 262 5.73 35.23 -7.04
C HIS A 262 4.69 35.52 -5.96
N GLU A 263 3.51 36.03 -6.34
CA GLU A 263 2.43 36.33 -5.41
C GLU A 263 1.44 35.19 -5.19
N ARG A 264 1.50 34.12 -5.99
CA ARG A 264 0.64 32.94 -5.83
C ARG A 264 1.36 31.81 -5.10
N ALA A 265 1.79 32.05 -3.88
CA ALA A 265 2.35 31.05 -2.99
C ALA A 265 1.36 29.99 -2.52
N GLN A 266 0.14 30.00 -3.01
CA GLN A 266 -0.89 29.01 -2.72
C GLN A 266 -1.24 28.28 -4.02
N ILE A 267 -0.95 26.97 -4.02
CA ILE A 267 -1.48 26.07 -5.03
C ILE A 267 -3.01 26.23 -5.00
N GLY A 268 -3.62 26.53 -6.16
CA GLY A 268 -5.07 26.53 -6.30
C GLY A 268 -5.63 25.14 -5.94
N VAL A 269 -6.65 25.09 -5.11
CA VAL A 269 -7.32 23.85 -4.72
C VAL A 269 -8.80 23.95 -5.12
N PRO A 270 -9.41 22.82 -5.55
CA PRO A 270 -8.81 21.51 -5.79
C PRO A 270 -7.91 21.50 -7.02
N LEU A 271 -6.89 20.62 -7.00
CA LEU A 271 -6.03 20.39 -8.16
C LEU A 271 -6.74 19.51 -9.18
N GLU A 272 -6.50 19.76 -10.48
CA GLU A 272 -7.03 18.91 -11.55
C GLU A 272 -6.23 17.61 -11.65
N THR A 273 -6.92 16.47 -11.56
CA THR A 273 -6.32 15.13 -11.57
C THR A 273 -5.44 14.89 -12.80
N ALA A 274 -5.93 15.23 -14.00
CA ALA A 274 -5.19 15.03 -15.25
C ALA A 274 -3.90 15.88 -15.30
N GLY A 275 -3.95 17.09 -14.79
CA GLY A 275 -2.79 17.98 -14.68
C GLY A 275 -1.72 17.42 -13.75
N VAL A 276 -2.11 16.93 -12.56
CA VAL A 276 -1.18 16.33 -11.60
C VAL A 276 -0.56 15.03 -12.14
N GLN A 277 -1.34 14.19 -12.81
CA GLN A 277 -0.85 12.96 -13.43
C GLN A 277 0.14 13.26 -14.56
N THR A 278 -0.16 14.22 -15.42
CA THR A 278 0.73 14.63 -16.50
C THR A 278 2.04 15.19 -15.97
N ALA A 279 1.98 16.04 -14.96
CA ALA A 279 3.16 16.61 -14.31
C ALA A 279 4.02 15.51 -13.66
N ALA A 280 3.41 14.56 -12.95
CA ALA A 280 4.12 13.46 -12.33
C ALA A 280 4.82 12.55 -13.35
N THR A 281 4.12 12.21 -14.44
CA THR A 281 4.68 11.39 -15.52
C THR A 281 5.87 12.07 -16.20
N ALA A 282 5.81 13.37 -16.42
CA ALA A 282 6.91 14.14 -17.02
C ALA A 282 8.10 14.30 -16.06
N LEU A 283 7.84 14.39 -14.75
CA LEU A 283 8.85 14.63 -13.72
C LEU A 283 9.69 13.40 -13.39
N VAL A 284 9.07 12.22 -13.34
CA VAL A 284 9.74 10.98 -12.89
C VAL A 284 11.03 10.67 -13.65
N PRO A 285 11.10 10.73 -15.00
CA PRO A 285 12.35 10.48 -15.71
C PRO A 285 13.48 11.44 -15.32
N THR A 286 13.16 12.70 -15.04
CA THR A 286 14.16 13.69 -14.58
C THR A 286 14.72 13.33 -13.22
N LEU A 287 13.85 12.95 -12.26
CA LEU A 287 14.27 12.52 -10.92
C LEU A 287 15.11 11.24 -10.96
N LEU A 288 14.76 10.29 -11.83
CA LEU A 288 15.54 9.05 -12.03
C LEU A 288 16.94 9.33 -12.59
N ALA A 289 17.06 10.29 -13.49
CA ALA A 289 18.37 10.69 -14.03
C ALA A 289 19.28 11.28 -12.94
N GLU A 290 18.71 11.96 -11.93
CA GLU A 290 19.49 12.48 -10.79
C GLU A 290 20.03 11.36 -9.87
N ASP A 291 19.31 10.23 -9.75
CA ASP A 291 19.67 9.15 -8.82
C ASP A 291 20.86 8.31 -9.34
N GLY A 292 21.18 8.37 -10.64
CA GLY A 292 22.35 7.69 -11.23
C GLY A 292 22.29 6.16 -11.21
N LEU A 293 21.09 5.59 -11.12
CA LEU A 293 20.83 4.16 -11.08
C LEU A 293 20.60 3.59 -12.49
N VAL A 294 20.87 2.30 -12.66
CA VAL A 294 20.38 1.57 -13.83
C VAL A 294 18.90 1.33 -13.63
N THR A 295 18.09 1.90 -14.50
CA THR A 295 16.63 1.87 -14.38
C THR A 295 15.98 1.43 -15.69
N HIS A 296 14.84 0.74 -15.54
CA HIS A 296 13.90 0.46 -16.61
C HIS A 296 12.54 1.02 -16.21
N TRP A 297 12.09 2.03 -16.93
CA TRP A 297 10.80 2.68 -16.71
C TRP A 297 9.70 2.03 -17.55
N LEU A 298 8.57 1.73 -16.91
CA LEU A 298 7.35 1.24 -17.53
C LEU A 298 6.21 2.21 -17.22
N ASP A 299 5.62 2.76 -18.27
CA ASP A 299 4.49 3.68 -18.17
C ASP A 299 3.27 3.05 -17.49
N GLY A 300 2.65 3.83 -16.60
CA GLY A 300 1.53 3.37 -15.79
C GLY A 300 0.28 3.05 -16.59
N ALA A 301 -0.03 3.81 -17.64
CA ALA A 301 -1.24 3.58 -18.44
C ALA A 301 -1.18 2.24 -19.20
N THR A 302 -0.01 1.93 -19.80
CA THR A 302 0.23 0.66 -20.48
C THR A 302 0.10 -0.52 -19.51
N LEU A 303 0.79 -0.46 -18.38
CA LEU A 303 0.77 -1.52 -17.39
C LEU A 303 -0.63 -1.69 -16.77
N LEU A 304 -1.32 -0.59 -16.47
CA LEU A 304 -2.66 -0.63 -15.87
C LEU A 304 -3.68 -1.31 -16.80
N ALA A 305 -3.59 -1.08 -18.12
CA ALA A 305 -4.47 -1.76 -19.07
C ALA A 305 -4.29 -3.28 -19.03
N GLU A 306 -3.06 -3.77 -19.02
CA GLU A 306 -2.75 -5.21 -18.95
C GLU A 306 -3.14 -5.81 -17.59
N VAL A 307 -2.85 -5.13 -16.48
CA VAL A 307 -3.24 -5.56 -15.13
C VAL A 307 -4.76 -5.63 -15.00
N ASN A 308 -5.48 -4.64 -15.52
CA ASN A 308 -6.95 -4.65 -15.51
C ASN A 308 -7.53 -5.80 -16.34
N ALA A 309 -6.94 -6.11 -17.48
CA ALA A 309 -7.35 -7.27 -18.28
C ALA A 309 -7.08 -8.60 -17.54
N LEU A 310 -5.92 -8.73 -16.90
CA LEU A 310 -5.56 -9.90 -16.10
C LEU A 310 -6.52 -10.06 -14.91
N THR A 311 -6.81 -9.01 -14.17
CA THR A 311 -7.62 -9.10 -12.93
C THR A 311 -9.11 -9.30 -13.18
N ARG A 312 -9.62 -8.98 -14.41
CA ARG A 312 -10.98 -9.30 -14.83
C ARG A 312 -11.15 -10.76 -15.23
N ASP A 313 -10.07 -11.43 -15.56
CA ASP A 313 -10.04 -12.86 -15.88
C ASP A 313 -9.72 -13.66 -14.61
N GLU A 314 -10.75 -14.25 -14.00
CA GLU A 314 -10.61 -14.99 -12.74
C GLU A 314 -9.59 -16.14 -12.83
N ALA A 315 -9.52 -16.83 -13.97
CA ALA A 315 -8.59 -17.95 -14.15
C ALA A 315 -7.13 -17.46 -14.24
N ARG A 316 -6.90 -16.34 -14.93
CA ARG A 316 -5.56 -15.72 -14.99
C ARG A 316 -5.14 -15.19 -13.63
N LEU A 317 -6.02 -14.50 -12.91
CA LEU A 317 -5.74 -14.01 -11.57
C LEU A 317 -5.45 -15.17 -10.61
N GLN A 318 -6.25 -16.24 -10.63
CA GLN A 318 -6.00 -17.46 -9.87
C GLN A 318 -4.59 -18.02 -10.16
N SER A 319 -4.20 -18.07 -11.43
CA SER A 319 -2.88 -18.58 -11.83
C SER A 319 -1.73 -17.76 -11.25
N VAL A 320 -1.85 -16.42 -11.21
CA VAL A 320 -0.88 -15.52 -10.56
C VAL A 320 -0.79 -15.80 -9.05
N LEU A 321 -1.94 -15.90 -8.39
CA LEU A 321 -2.00 -16.12 -6.94
C LEU A 321 -1.46 -17.50 -6.55
N ASP A 322 -1.76 -18.53 -7.34
CA ASP A 322 -1.23 -19.88 -7.14
C ASP A 322 0.28 -19.93 -7.33
N GLN A 323 0.80 -19.19 -8.32
CA GLN A 323 2.25 -19.07 -8.52
C GLN A 323 2.91 -18.35 -7.35
N ALA A 324 2.37 -17.21 -6.92
CA ALA A 324 2.89 -16.48 -5.76
C ALA A 324 2.85 -17.35 -4.48
N ALA A 325 1.80 -18.17 -4.31
CA ALA A 325 1.70 -19.09 -3.18
C ALA A 325 2.75 -20.20 -3.24
N ARG A 326 3.00 -20.77 -4.42
CA ARG A 326 4.07 -21.78 -4.62
C ARG A 326 5.45 -21.20 -4.33
N GLU A 327 5.75 -19.99 -4.82
CA GLU A 327 7.02 -19.30 -4.58
C GLU A 327 7.23 -19.01 -3.10
N ALA A 328 6.20 -18.51 -2.41
CA ALA A 328 6.25 -18.23 -0.98
C ALA A 328 6.45 -19.51 -0.15
N LEU A 329 5.75 -20.61 -0.48
CA LEU A 329 5.91 -21.89 0.19
C LEU A 329 7.31 -22.46 -0.04
N THR A 330 7.81 -22.42 -1.29
CA THR A 330 9.15 -22.88 -1.64
C THR A 330 10.21 -22.11 -0.85
N TYR A 331 10.13 -20.79 -0.82
CA TYR A 331 11.01 -19.95 -0.02
C TYR A 331 10.97 -20.35 1.47
N ALA A 332 9.77 -20.42 2.05
CA ALA A 332 9.59 -20.68 3.47
C ALA A 332 10.15 -22.05 3.90
N THR A 333 9.98 -23.06 3.06
CA THR A 333 10.46 -24.42 3.35
C THR A 333 11.95 -24.58 3.10
N THR A 334 12.47 -23.99 2.03
CA THR A 334 13.89 -24.06 1.65
C THR A 334 14.76 -23.36 2.69
N TYR A 335 14.36 -22.18 3.14
CA TYR A 335 15.17 -21.33 4.03
C TYR A 335 14.75 -21.41 5.50
N GLY A 336 13.90 -22.37 5.87
CA GLY A 336 13.55 -22.70 7.25
C GLY A 336 12.68 -21.67 7.99
N VAL A 337 12.02 -20.76 7.24
CA VAL A 337 11.00 -19.85 7.79
C VAL A 337 9.82 -20.65 8.35
N TYR A 338 9.45 -21.72 7.63
CA TYR A 338 8.49 -22.72 8.06
C TYR A 338 9.20 -24.06 8.31
N ARG A 339 9.02 -24.60 9.51
CA ARG A 339 9.45 -25.97 9.85
C ARG A 339 8.22 -26.77 10.26
N PRO A 340 7.93 -27.90 9.58
CA PRO A 340 6.89 -28.82 10.04
C PRO A 340 7.17 -29.24 11.48
N LYS A 341 6.15 -29.27 12.33
CA LYS A 341 6.31 -29.82 13.69
C LYS A 341 6.66 -31.30 13.57
N GLU A 342 7.83 -31.69 14.01
CA GLU A 342 8.15 -33.11 14.20
C GLU A 342 7.16 -33.71 15.20
N ARG A 343 6.66 -34.92 14.91
CA ARG A 343 5.92 -35.68 15.92
C ARG A 343 6.83 -35.84 17.12
N ALA A 344 6.37 -35.41 18.29
CA ALA A 344 7.00 -35.81 19.54
C ALA A 344 7.11 -37.36 19.53
N LYS A 345 8.33 -37.87 19.40
CA LYS A 345 8.56 -39.30 19.59
C LYS A 345 8.00 -39.61 20.99
N GLY A 346 6.88 -40.33 21.01
CA GLY A 346 6.28 -40.75 22.25
C GLY A 346 7.35 -41.44 23.11
N LYS A 347 7.53 -40.90 24.31
CA LYS A 347 8.22 -41.59 25.39
C LYS A 347 7.32 -42.66 25.97
#